data_a467de889a1e3a6a89f1d5ae397fd879
#
_entry.id   a467de889a1e3a6a89f1d5ae397fd879
#
_cell.length_a   1.000
_cell.length_b   1.000
_cell.length_c   1.000
_cell.angle_alpha   90.00
_cell.angle_beta   90.00
_cell.angle_gamma   90.00
#
_symmetry.space_group_name_H-M   'P 1'
#
loop_
_entity.id
_entity.type
_entity.pdbx_description
1 polymer ?
#
loop_
_entity_poly.entity_id
_entity_poly.type
_entity_poly.pdbx_seq_one_letter_code
_entity_poly.pdbx_strand_id
1 'polypeptide(L)'
;MDERLETFTVLIADIARSIYKIKTAEMSEFDLKGSHVSCLYYLFMKGELTAKELCGLCGEDKANISRSLAFLEEGGYLTCVTPAAKRYHSPMRLTEKGREVGRRIAEKVDRILALAGEGLSEEDRAVMYRCLALVGSNLQKICGGYAAKSEDD
;
A
#
# COMPACT_ATOMS: atom_id res chain seq x y z
N MET A 1 12.74 0.58 30.86
CA MET A 1 12.47 -0.37 29.76
C MET A 1 11.06 -0.16 29.18
N ASP A 2 10.10 0.11 30.02
CA ASP A 2 8.71 0.37 29.58
C ASP A 2 8.56 1.64 28.72
N GLU A 3 9.26 2.70 29.07
CA GLU A 3 9.21 3.99 28.37
C GLU A 3 9.61 3.91 26.88
N ARG A 4 10.55 3.02 26.51
CA ARG A 4 10.99 2.84 25.11
C ARG A 4 9.97 2.12 24.25
N LEU A 5 9.34 1.06 24.77
CA LEU A 5 8.35 0.30 24.03
C LEU A 5 7.07 1.12 23.89
N GLU A 6 6.64 1.78 24.96
CA GLU A 6 5.47 2.66 24.96
C GLU A 6 5.66 3.82 23.98
N THR A 7 6.81 4.50 24.00
CA THR A 7 7.12 5.58 23.06
C THR A 7 7.13 5.09 21.61
N PHE A 8 7.76 3.95 21.33
CA PHE A 8 7.79 3.36 20.00
C PHE A 8 6.40 3.04 19.47
N THR A 9 5.61 2.30 20.26
CA THR A 9 4.26 1.89 19.84
C THR A 9 3.31 3.06 19.67
N VAL A 10 3.38 4.07 20.52
CA VAL A 10 2.59 5.30 20.42
C VAL A 10 2.94 6.08 19.16
N LEU A 11 4.23 6.31 18.90
CA LEU A 11 4.68 7.05 17.72
C LEU A 11 4.25 6.35 16.40
N ILE A 12 4.43 5.03 16.32
CA ILE A 12 4.01 4.27 15.13
C ILE A 12 2.49 4.32 14.95
N ALA A 13 1.73 4.17 16.04
CA ALA A 13 0.27 4.23 15.98
C ALA A 13 -0.23 5.62 15.56
N ASP A 14 0.38 6.69 16.06
CA ASP A 14 0.02 8.06 15.70
C ASP A 14 0.35 8.38 14.25
N ILE A 15 1.51 7.94 13.76
CA ILE A 15 1.90 8.06 12.35
C ILE A 15 0.90 7.32 11.46
N ALA A 16 0.60 6.06 11.77
CA ALA A 16 -0.33 5.25 10.99
C ALA A 16 -1.74 5.87 10.95
N ARG A 17 -2.22 6.38 12.08
CA ARG A 17 -3.52 7.07 12.18
C ARG A 17 -3.55 8.35 11.37
N SER A 18 -2.48 9.13 11.41
CA SER A 18 -2.33 10.37 10.64
C SER A 18 -2.30 10.10 9.14
N ILE A 19 -1.53 9.09 8.71
CA ILE A 19 -1.50 8.66 7.30
C ILE A 19 -2.91 8.24 6.83
N TYR A 20 -3.64 7.47 7.63
CA TYR A 20 -4.99 7.05 7.30
C TYR A 20 -5.94 8.26 7.11
N LYS A 21 -5.92 9.22 8.04
CA LYS A 21 -6.75 10.44 7.98
C LYS A 21 -6.42 11.27 6.74
N ILE A 22 -5.14 11.49 6.47
CA ILE A 22 -4.68 12.27 5.31
C ILE A 22 -5.10 11.56 4.02
N LYS A 23 -4.87 10.24 3.92
CA LYS A 23 -5.26 9.44 2.76
C LYS A 23 -6.77 9.55 2.49
N THR A 24 -7.60 9.45 3.53
CA THR A 24 -9.04 9.58 3.40
C THR A 24 -9.46 10.96 2.90
N ALA A 25 -8.89 12.02 3.47
CA ALA A 25 -9.19 13.40 3.08
C ALA A 25 -8.71 13.73 1.66
N GLU A 26 -7.46 13.46 1.35
CA GLU A 26 -6.84 13.83 0.08
C GLU A 26 -7.35 13.01 -1.12
N MET A 27 -7.79 11.78 -0.87
CA MET A 27 -8.26 10.88 -1.93
C MET A 27 -9.78 10.90 -2.12
N SER A 28 -10.53 11.67 -1.33
CA SER A 28 -11.99 11.77 -1.41
C SER A 28 -12.49 12.28 -2.78
N GLU A 29 -11.72 13.12 -3.45
CA GLU A 29 -12.06 13.65 -4.78
C GLU A 29 -12.18 12.57 -5.87
N PHE A 30 -11.57 11.41 -5.69
CA PHE A 30 -11.60 10.33 -6.67
C PHE A 30 -12.84 9.44 -6.55
N ASP A 31 -13.63 9.58 -5.49
CA ASP A 31 -14.77 8.70 -5.16
C ASP A 31 -14.39 7.21 -5.16
N LEU A 32 -13.19 6.93 -4.65
CA LEU A 32 -12.59 5.61 -4.59
C LEU A 32 -12.28 5.21 -3.14
N LYS A 33 -12.46 3.93 -2.83
CA LYS A 33 -12.04 3.37 -1.53
C LYS A 33 -10.51 3.32 -1.43
N GLY A 34 -10.01 3.24 -0.20
CA GLY A 34 -8.56 3.21 0.06
C GLY A 34 -7.81 2.08 -0.66
N SER A 35 -8.41 0.89 -0.78
CA SER A 35 -7.83 -0.23 -1.52
C SER A 35 -7.77 0.02 -3.03
N HIS A 36 -8.77 0.69 -3.61
CA HIS A 36 -8.77 1.10 -5.02
C HIS A 36 -7.62 2.08 -5.31
N VAL A 37 -7.49 3.10 -4.45
CA VAL A 37 -6.42 4.10 -4.54
C VAL A 37 -5.05 3.44 -4.47
N SER A 38 -4.84 2.50 -3.54
CA SER A 38 -3.57 1.78 -3.40
C SER A 38 -3.25 0.94 -4.65
N CYS A 39 -4.22 0.21 -5.20
CA CYS A 39 -4.04 -0.55 -6.43
C CYS A 39 -3.62 0.36 -7.60
N LEU A 40 -4.32 1.48 -7.82
CA LEU A 40 -3.99 2.43 -8.88
C LEU A 40 -2.60 3.05 -8.70
N TYR A 41 -2.25 3.42 -7.47
CA TYR A 41 -0.94 3.96 -7.13
C TYR A 41 0.19 2.99 -7.48
N TYR A 42 0.11 1.74 -7.01
CA TYR A 42 1.17 0.77 -7.26
C TYR A 42 1.26 0.34 -8.72
N LEU A 43 0.13 0.20 -9.42
CA LEU A 43 0.12 -0.06 -10.85
C LEU A 43 0.71 1.11 -11.64
N PHE A 44 0.47 2.35 -11.22
CA PHE A 44 1.09 3.52 -11.85
C PHE A 44 2.61 3.55 -11.62
N MET A 45 3.06 3.28 -10.40
CA MET A 45 4.48 3.35 -10.03
C MET A 45 5.32 2.19 -10.58
N LYS A 46 4.73 1.01 -10.72
CA LYS A 46 5.46 -0.23 -11.06
C LYS A 46 5.08 -0.84 -12.42
N GLY A 47 4.03 -0.37 -13.04
CA GLY A 47 3.54 -0.88 -14.32
C GLY A 47 2.57 -2.06 -14.15
N GLU A 48 2.89 -3.21 -14.76
CA GLU A 48 2.03 -4.40 -14.69
C GLU A 48 2.27 -5.19 -13.41
N LEU A 49 1.19 -5.51 -12.69
CA LEU A 49 1.23 -6.27 -11.44
C LEU A 49 0.12 -7.32 -11.40
N THR A 50 0.43 -8.47 -10.84
CA THR A 50 -0.54 -9.51 -10.51
C THR A 50 -1.32 -9.17 -9.25
N ALA A 51 -2.48 -9.80 -9.05
CA ALA A 51 -3.24 -9.66 -7.80
C ALA A 51 -2.41 -10.08 -6.57
N LYS A 52 -1.57 -11.11 -6.70
CA LYS A 52 -0.68 -11.57 -5.63
C LYS A 52 0.33 -10.50 -5.22
N GLU A 53 0.96 -9.84 -6.19
CA GLU A 53 1.90 -8.74 -5.92
C GLU A 53 1.21 -7.55 -5.28
N LEU A 54 0.00 -7.23 -5.74
CA LEU A 54 -0.82 -6.16 -5.14
C LEU A 54 -1.23 -6.46 -3.70
N CYS A 55 -1.56 -7.71 -3.35
CA CYS A 55 -1.80 -8.10 -1.95
C CYS A 55 -0.61 -7.74 -1.06
N GLY A 56 0.60 -8.10 -1.48
CA GLY A 56 1.82 -7.77 -0.72
C GLY A 56 2.08 -6.27 -0.61
N LEU A 57 1.94 -5.54 -1.71
CA LEU A 57 2.20 -4.09 -1.75
C LEU A 57 1.15 -3.27 -1.00
N CYS A 58 -0.13 -3.65 -1.11
CA CYS A 58 -1.23 -2.93 -0.44
C CYS A 58 -1.43 -3.35 1.02
N GLY A 59 -0.85 -4.47 1.44
CA GLY A 59 -1.09 -5.02 2.78
C GLY A 59 -2.54 -5.51 2.97
N GLU A 60 -3.17 -5.98 1.90
CA GLU A 60 -4.58 -6.39 1.87
C GLU A 60 -4.70 -7.89 1.56
N ASP A 61 -5.78 -8.50 2.00
CA ASP A 61 -6.05 -9.89 1.69
C ASP A 61 -6.49 -10.10 0.22
N LYS A 62 -6.43 -11.36 -0.22
CA LYS A 62 -6.77 -11.78 -1.58
C LYS A 62 -8.22 -11.39 -1.96
N ALA A 63 -9.17 -11.55 -1.04
CA ALA A 63 -10.58 -11.26 -1.30
C ALA A 63 -10.82 -9.77 -1.52
N ASN A 64 -10.18 -8.93 -0.70
CA ASN A 64 -10.29 -7.47 -0.82
C ASN A 64 -9.63 -6.96 -2.11
N ILE A 65 -8.44 -7.45 -2.45
CA ILE A 65 -7.77 -7.11 -3.71
C ILE A 65 -8.59 -7.58 -4.91
N SER A 66 -9.13 -8.80 -4.90
CA SER A 66 -9.98 -9.31 -5.99
C SER A 66 -11.21 -8.44 -6.23
N ARG A 67 -11.89 -8.01 -5.17
CA ARG A 67 -13.04 -7.09 -5.26
C ARG A 67 -12.62 -5.72 -5.78
N SER A 68 -11.49 -5.20 -5.32
CA SER A 68 -10.96 -3.91 -5.77
C SER A 68 -10.59 -3.94 -7.25
N LEU A 69 -9.93 -5.00 -7.73
CA LEU A 69 -9.57 -5.14 -9.13
C LEU A 69 -10.80 -5.30 -10.02
N ALA A 70 -11.81 -6.07 -9.60
CA ALA A 70 -13.07 -6.19 -10.35
C ALA A 70 -13.78 -4.83 -10.48
N PHE A 71 -13.87 -4.07 -9.39
CA PHE A 71 -14.43 -2.72 -9.39
C PHE A 71 -13.67 -1.77 -10.33
N LEU A 72 -12.34 -1.78 -10.28
CA LEU A 72 -11.51 -0.92 -11.11
C LEU A 72 -11.54 -1.32 -12.59
N GLU A 73 -11.66 -2.60 -12.90
CA GLU A 73 -11.81 -3.11 -14.26
C GLU A 73 -13.17 -2.70 -14.84
N GLU A 74 -14.25 -2.90 -14.08
CA GLU A 74 -15.61 -2.47 -14.46
C GLU A 74 -15.69 -0.96 -14.65
N GLY A 75 -15.02 -0.18 -13.82
CA GLY A 75 -14.90 1.27 -13.93
C GLY A 75 -13.99 1.76 -15.07
N GLY A 76 -13.32 0.85 -15.80
CA GLY A 76 -12.45 1.18 -16.92
C GLY A 76 -11.10 1.78 -16.53
N TYR A 77 -10.65 1.57 -15.30
CA TYR A 77 -9.33 2.05 -14.82
C TYR A 77 -8.18 1.12 -15.16
N LEU A 78 -8.45 -0.16 -15.26
CA LEU A 78 -7.45 -1.19 -15.55
C LEU A 78 -8.03 -2.28 -16.45
N THR A 79 -7.14 -3.09 -17.01
CA THR A 79 -7.49 -4.26 -17.79
C THR A 79 -6.53 -5.41 -17.48
N CYS A 80 -7.02 -6.65 -17.62
CA CYS A 80 -6.19 -7.82 -17.55
C CYS A 80 -5.38 -7.96 -18.84
N VAL A 81 -4.08 -8.18 -18.73
CA VAL A 81 -3.18 -8.33 -19.91
C VAL A 81 -3.47 -9.62 -20.66
N THR A 82 -3.85 -10.68 -19.94
CA THR A 82 -4.16 -11.98 -20.53
C THR A 82 -5.61 -12.34 -20.20
N PRO A 83 -6.49 -12.48 -21.19
CA PRO A 83 -7.89 -12.90 -20.97
C PRO A 83 -7.95 -14.41 -20.69
N ALA A 84 -7.34 -14.87 -19.62
CA ALA A 84 -7.29 -16.29 -19.30
C ALA A 84 -7.99 -16.60 -17.98
N ALA A 85 -8.46 -17.85 -17.85
CA ALA A 85 -9.23 -18.39 -16.73
C ALA A 85 -8.58 -18.32 -15.33
N LYS A 86 -7.35 -17.78 -15.20
CA LYS A 86 -6.62 -17.62 -13.95
C LYS A 86 -6.27 -16.17 -13.67
N ARG A 87 -7.30 -15.36 -13.41
CA ARG A 87 -7.15 -13.91 -13.09
C ARG A 87 -6.12 -13.59 -12.00
N TYR A 88 -5.97 -14.47 -11.00
CA TYR A 88 -5.08 -14.22 -9.88
C TYR A 88 -3.58 -14.16 -10.26
N HIS A 89 -3.21 -14.86 -11.31
CA HIS A 89 -1.83 -14.90 -11.82
C HIS A 89 -1.60 -14.03 -13.05
N SER A 90 -2.67 -13.44 -13.61
CA SER A 90 -2.55 -12.58 -14.79
C SER A 90 -2.22 -11.16 -14.38
N PRO A 91 -1.25 -10.51 -15.03
CA PRO A 91 -0.92 -9.12 -14.77
C PRO A 91 -2.08 -8.20 -15.11
N MET A 92 -2.28 -7.18 -14.29
CA MET A 92 -3.17 -6.05 -14.53
C MET A 92 -2.37 -4.86 -15.04
N ARG A 93 -2.96 -4.09 -15.93
CA ARG A 93 -2.37 -2.89 -16.50
C ARG A 93 -3.39 -1.76 -16.47
N LEU A 94 -2.91 -0.54 -16.19
CA LEU A 94 -3.75 0.66 -16.25
C LEU A 94 -4.17 0.98 -17.68
N THR A 95 -5.42 1.37 -17.84
CA THR A 95 -5.90 2.07 -19.04
C THR A 95 -5.40 3.51 -19.05
N GLU A 96 -5.70 4.29 -20.09
CA GLU A 96 -5.40 5.71 -20.12
C GLU A 96 -6.08 6.46 -18.96
N LYS A 97 -7.38 6.17 -18.71
CA LYS A 97 -8.12 6.68 -17.55
C LYS A 97 -7.44 6.32 -16.23
N GLY A 98 -7.01 5.07 -16.08
CA GLY A 98 -6.32 4.61 -14.88
C GLY A 98 -4.96 5.28 -14.68
N ARG A 99 -4.20 5.51 -15.76
CA ARG A 99 -2.92 6.22 -15.71
C ARG A 99 -3.10 7.68 -15.29
N GLU A 100 -4.09 8.37 -15.82
CA GLU A 100 -4.35 9.76 -15.44
C GLU A 100 -4.70 9.87 -13.94
N VAL A 101 -5.59 9.02 -13.44
CA VAL A 101 -5.94 9.00 -12.01
C VAL A 101 -4.74 8.56 -11.17
N GLY A 102 -4.01 7.52 -11.58
CA GLY A 102 -2.80 7.06 -10.90
C GLY A 102 -1.71 8.14 -10.79
N ARG A 103 -1.52 8.93 -11.85
CA ARG A 103 -0.61 10.08 -11.85
C ARG A 103 -1.02 11.12 -10.80
N ARG A 104 -2.28 11.51 -10.76
CA ARG A 104 -2.81 12.47 -9.78
C ARG A 104 -2.67 11.97 -8.34
N ILE A 105 -2.91 10.67 -8.13
CA ILE A 105 -2.67 10.04 -6.82
C ILE A 105 -1.19 10.12 -6.46
N ALA A 106 -0.29 9.77 -7.37
CA ALA A 106 1.16 9.81 -7.13
C ALA A 106 1.64 11.22 -6.79
N GLU A 107 1.20 12.24 -7.52
CA GLU A 107 1.53 13.64 -7.24
C GLU A 107 1.08 14.09 -5.84
N LYS A 108 -0.10 13.66 -5.39
CA LYS A 108 -0.57 13.93 -4.03
C LYS A 108 0.28 13.22 -2.98
N VAL A 109 0.63 11.96 -3.22
CA VAL A 109 1.50 11.19 -2.32
C VAL A 109 2.87 11.85 -2.20
N ASP A 110 3.49 12.23 -3.32
CA ASP A 110 4.79 12.90 -3.32
C ASP A 110 4.77 14.20 -2.53
N ARG A 111 3.72 15.01 -2.71
CA ARG A 111 3.53 16.25 -1.94
C ARG A 111 3.42 15.98 -0.44
N ILE A 112 2.62 15.00 -0.04
CA ILE A 112 2.42 14.63 1.37
C ILE A 112 3.74 14.14 1.96
N LEU A 113 4.47 13.30 1.25
CA LEU A 113 5.76 12.77 1.70
C LEU A 113 6.82 13.88 1.84
N ALA A 114 6.81 14.85 0.93
CA ALA A 114 7.70 16.02 1.03
C ALA A 114 7.40 16.83 2.29
N LEU A 115 6.13 17.14 2.56
CA LEU A 115 5.70 17.87 3.76
C LEU A 115 5.99 17.06 5.04
N ALA A 116 5.71 15.77 5.05
CA ALA A 116 5.98 14.90 6.19
C ALA A 116 7.48 14.76 6.49
N GLY A 117 8.32 14.95 5.48
CA GLY A 117 9.78 14.91 5.60
C GLY A 117 10.43 16.27 5.89
N GLU A 118 9.67 17.33 6.08
CA GLU A 118 10.26 18.64 6.42
C GLU A 118 11.10 18.57 7.69
N GLY A 119 12.28 19.16 7.65
CA GLY A 119 13.25 19.12 8.75
C GLY A 119 14.17 17.89 8.77
N LEU A 120 13.92 16.87 7.94
CA LEU A 120 14.82 15.74 7.79
C LEU A 120 15.86 16.02 6.69
N SER A 121 17.15 15.80 7.00
CA SER A 121 18.18 15.72 5.98
C SER A 121 17.96 14.48 5.08
N GLU A 122 18.60 14.44 3.91
CA GLU A 122 18.56 13.23 3.05
C GLU A 122 19.16 12.02 3.77
N GLU A 123 20.21 12.24 4.55
CA GLU A 123 20.86 11.18 5.33
C GLU A 123 19.93 10.64 6.42
N ASP A 124 19.28 11.51 7.21
CA ASP A 124 18.32 11.10 8.25
C ASP A 124 17.14 10.35 7.64
N ARG A 125 16.65 10.80 6.51
CA ARG A 125 15.57 10.15 5.78
C ARG A 125 15.97 8.74 5.33
N ALA A 126 17.15 8.58 4.76
CA ALA A 126 17.68 7.28 4.35
C ALA A 126 17.86 6.33 5.55
N VAL A 127 18.37 6.84 6.65
CA VAL A 127 18.52 6.09 7.91
C VAL A 127 17.16 5.66 8.45
N MET A 128 16.19 6.58 8.50
CA MET A 128 14.82 6.30 8.96
C MET A 128 14.18 5.17 8.16
N TYR A 129 14.19 5.24 6.83
CA TYR A 129 13.60 4.20 5.99
C TYR A 129 14.29 2.84 6.18
N ARG A 130 15.61 2.82 6.29
CA ARG A 130 16.36 1.59 6.54
C ARG A 130 15.98 0.99 7.89
N CYS A 131 15.89 1.80 8.95
CA CYS A 131 15.51 1.33 10.28
C CYS A 131 14.07 0.82 10.30
N LEU A 132 13.12 1.53 9.70
CA LEU A 132 11.72 1.12 9.60
C LEU A 132 11.57 -0.20 8.83
N ALA A 133 12.30 -0.37 7.72
CA ALA A 133 12.28 -1.60 6.94
C ALA A 133 12.80 -2.80 7.75
N LEU A 134 13.89 -2.61 8.51
CA LEU A 134 14.43 -3.65 9.38
C LEU A 134 13.46 -4.02 10.50
N VAL A 135 12.90 -3.05 11.18
CA VAL A 135 11.89 -3.27 12.24
C VAL A 135 10.68 -3.99 11.67
N GLY A 136 10.17 -3.54 10.53
CA GLY A 136 9.04 -4.17 9.85
C GLY A 136 9.32 -5.64 9.50
N SER A 137 10.49 -5.92 8.93
CA SER A 137 10.92 -7.30 8.61
C SER A 137 10.98 -8.19 9.85
N ASN A 138 11.51 -7.68 10.96
CA ASN A 138 11.58 -8.43 12.20
C ASN A 138 10.20 -8.72 12.79
N LEU A 139 9.31 -7.74 12.76
CA LEU A 139 7.91 -7.92 13.20
C LEU A 139 7.17 -8.95 12.34
N GLN A 140 7.37 -8.95 11.02
CA GLN A 140 6.78 -9.94 10.12
C GLN A 140 7.25 -11.37 10.45
N LYS A 141 8.52 -11.58 10.80
CA LYS A 141 9.04 -12.89 11.24
C LYS A 141 8.36 -13.35 12.53
N ILE A 142 8.13 -12.45 13.48
CA ILE A 142 7.42 -12.75 14.73
C ILE A 142 5.98 -13.17 14.43
N CYS A 143 5.27 -12.42 13.59
CA CYS A 143 3.90 -12.75 13.16
C CYS A 143 3.84 -14.11 12.45
N GLY A 144 4.79 -14.41 11.55
CA GLY A 144 4.89 -15.71 10.88
C GLY A 144 5.08 -16.88 11.84
N GLY A 145 5.83 -16.67 12.93
CA GLY A 145 6.00 -17.68 13.98
C GLY A 145 4.71 -18.00 14.76
N TYR A 146 3.80 -17.05 14.87
CA TYR A 146 2.48 -17.32 15.50
C TYR A 146 1.54 -18.11 14.59
N ALA A 147 1.55 -17.82 13.29
CA ALA A 147 0.77 -18.55 12.32
C ALA A 147 1.16 -20.04 12.24
N ALA A 148 2.46 -20.34 12.27
CA ALA A 148 2.95 -21.71 12.28
C ALA A 148 2.55 -22.52 13.53
N LYS A 149 2.40 -21.88 14.69
CA LYS A 149 1.98 -22.51 15.94
C LYS A 149 0.48 -22.80 16.02
N SER A 150 -0.35 -22.07 15.26
CA SER A 150 -1.79 -22.27 15.23
C SER A 150 -2.24 -23.39 14.29
N GLU A 151 -1.35 -23.91 13.45
CA GLU A 151 -1.60 -25.07 12.58
C GLU A 151 -1.21 -26.41 13.21
N ASP A 152 -0.47 -26.37 14.33
CA ASP A 152 0.00 -27.57 15.07
C ASP A 152 -0.87 -27.93 16.32
N ASP A 153 -1.93 -27.17 16.61
CA ASP A 153 -2.92 -27.44 17.65
C ASP A 153 -4.28 -27.87 17.04
#